data_79110c15eb03cead38be1dbc273999f8
#
_entry.id   79110c15eb03cead38be1dbc273999f8
#
_cell.length_a   1.000
_cell.length_b   1.000
_cell.length_c   1.000
_cell.angle_alpha   90.00
_cell.angle_beta   90.00
_cell.angle_gamma   90.00
#
_symmetry.space_group_name_H-M   'P 1'
#
loop_
_entity.id
_entity.type
_entity.pdbx_description
1 polymer ?
#
loop_
_entity_poly.entity_id
_entity_poly.type
_entity_poly.pdbx_seq_one_letter_code
_entity_poly.pdbx_strand_id
1 'polypeptide(L)'
;MSEVQRKFATILATDCVSFSKHMAENEEGTLSSLNSCRSIIDEYIEKHGGRIFHTAGDSVLAEFNSPIETVNCAISFQDRIYERNETLTEENGDSPLLWRVGVHCDEVILENDNVYGNGVNIAARLEAQCLPGQILVSRAINEQVVSRIEAISQAAGKKKLKNISDAFEVFSICSEKTTNLGSPPKASKVQREIKAQKPIVSILPFKNLNANEDSAFLIDGIFEDILTELSMVRQVSVVSRQSSMNFFESGEDLEQFISQFSVNFLIQGSIRSAGPRVRITVSLIDAETQEVLWSKKFDRTLDDIFEVQDEIVRSVIKEILGEIELASLSRAKRKPTENMSSYEFLLKGKEGHHTLTAEANANALKMFDAAIEADPENAQAYAWKACTLGQAMVKGYVDKPMQEIMPEFSNLMSNALSIDPNDFECHRLQCAVNTMMGDMKAALEHGKKAYDVNPNDPRILQQYGEVLLKTGKTEEGCDLTLLALEYDPIAQGQTNSDKRKSDGVFGCVLDDRPDVGLDIASGMIDRSEKVLVYSAALAVGSVGSLKNFSWLTDDLKNSDFEQIEAAIEEMGKFDVVVQSKLKEVFLDHILPLREAA
;
A
#
# COMPACT_ATOMS: atom_id res chain seq x y z
N MET A 1 -30.87 -27.74 49.68
CA MET A 1 -30.09 -27.75 48.45
C MET A 1 -31.11 -27.67 47.34
N SER A 2 -31.14 -26.57 46.57
CA SER A 2 -31.99 -26.49 45.38
C SER A 2 -31.55 -27.59 44.42
N GLU A 3 -32.48 -28.43 43.98
CA GLU A 3 -32.23 -29.44 42.95
C GLU A 3 -31.77 -28.74 41.69
N VAL A 4 -30.56 -29.01 41.20
CA VAL A 4 -30.02 -28.48 39.96
C VAL A 4 -30.84 -29.10 38.81
N GLN A 5 -31.69 -28.34 38.20
CA GLN A 5 -32.51 -28.83 37.11
C GLN A 5 -31.72 -28.78 35.80
N ARG A 6 -31.58 -29.94 35.12
CA ARG A 6 -30.91 -30.05 33.81
C ARG A 6 -31.93 -30.31 32.71
N LYS A 7 -31.70 -29.73 31.53
CA LYS A 7 -32.49 -30.05 30.34
C LYS A 7 -31.59 -29.96 29.07
N PHE A 8 -32.00 -30.63 28.03
CA PHE A 8 -31.42 -30.44 26.70
C PHE A 8 -32.07 -29.23 26.06
N ALA A 9 -31.24 -28.29 25.56
CA ALA A 9 -31.74 -27.06 24.91
C ALA A 9 -30.86 -26.66 23.74
N THR A 10 -31.45 -25.96 22.79
CA THR A 10 -30.71 -25.28 21.73
C THR A 10 -30.49 -23.83 22.13
N ILE A 11 -29.27 -23.41 22.12
CA ILE A 11 -28.86 -22.06 22.50
C ILE A 11 -28.52 -21.26 21.26
N LEU A 12 -29.11 -20.07 21.17
CA LEU A 12 -28.79 -19.03 20.20
C LEU A 12 -28.05 -17.91 20.91
N ALA A 13 -26.89 -17.57 20.39
CA ALA A 13 -26.13 -16.38 20.76
C ALA A 13 -26.10 -15.44 19.57
N THR A 14 -26.34 -14.15 19.76
CA THR A 14 -26.23 -13.14 18.69
C THR A 14 -25.67 -11.85 19.24
N ASP A 15 -24.90 -11.14 18.41
CA ASP A 15 -24.17 -9.93 18.76
C ASP A 15 -24.04 -9.00 17.55
N CYS A 16 -23.97 -7.69 17.79
CA CYS A 16 -23.83 -6.69 16.74
C CYS A 16 -22.38 -6.53 16.31
N VAL A 17 -22.14 -6.54 15.00
CA VAL A 17 -20.78 -6.41 14.44
C VAL A 17 -20.25 -5.00 14.63
N SER A 18 -19.07 -4.87 15.23
CA SER A 18 -18.36 -3.58 15.40
C SER A 18 -19.18 -2.50 16.11
N PHE A 19 -20.08 -2.86 17.04
CA PHE A 19 -20.97 -1.93 17.73
C PHE A 19 -20.24 -0.74 18.35
N SER A 20 -19.12 -0.96 19.06
CA SER A 20 -18.34 0.12 19.68
C SER A 20 -17.79 1.13 18.66
N LYS A 21 -17.50 0.69 17.43
CA LYS A 21 -17.05 1.57 16.36
C LYS A 21 -18.20 2.44 15.85
N HIS A 22 -19.35 1.84 15.61
CA HIS A 22 -20.57 2.58 15.21
C HIS A 22 -20.98 3.62 16.27
N MET A 23 -20.90 3.26 17.56
CA MET A 23 -21.13 4.19 18.67
C MET A 23 -20.18 5.37 18.67
N ALA A 24 -18.89 5.15 18.35
CA ALA A 24 -17.91 6.22 18.27
C ALA A 24 -18.13 7.16 17.07
N GLU A 25 -18.67 6.65 15.96
CA GLU A 25 -18.94 7.43 14.74
C GLU A 25 -20.28 8.20 14.81
N ASN A 26 -21.35 7.58 15.34
CA ASN A 26 -22.70 8.18 15.46
C ASN A 26 -23.44 7.53 16.62
N GLU A 27 -23.36 8.10 17.82
CA GLU A 27 -23.93 7.54 19.05
C GLU A 27 -25.46 7.46 19.00
N GLU A 28 -26.16 8.55 18.65
CA GLU A 28 -27.62 8.63 18.64
C GLU A 28 -28.23 7.72 17.55
N GLY A 29 -27.71 7.76 16.33
CA GLY A 29 -28.18 6.93 15.23
C GLY A 29 -27.89 5.44 15.44
N THR A 30 -26.74 5.11 16.05
CA THR A 30 -26.40 3.73 16.40
C THR A 30 -27.31 3.18 17.49
N LEU A 31 -27.63 3.97 18.52
CA LEU A 31 -28.55 3.55 19.58
C LEU A 31 -29.98 3.38 19.09
N SER A 32 -30.45 4.28 18.22
CA SER A 32 -31.77 4.15 17.54
C SER A 32 -31.84 2.85 16.73
N SER A 33 -30.77 2.58 15.93
CA SER A 33 -30.66 1.37 15.11
C SER A 33 -30.57 0.10 15.95
N LEU A 34 -29.82 0.13 17.06
CA LEU A 34 -29.73 -0.99 17.99
C LEU A 34 -31.14 -1.34 18.55
N ASN A 35 -31.90 -0.35 19.03
CA ASN A 35 -33.21 -0.56 19.58
C ASN A 35 -34.18 -1.15 18.52
N SER A 36 -34.10 -0.65 17.29
CA SER A 36 -34.92 -1.16 16.18
C SER A 36 -34.58 -2.63 15.85
N CYS A 37 -33.29 -2.97 15.76
CA CYS A 37 -32.84 -4.34 15.52
C CYS A 37 -33.18 -5.27 16.69
N ARG A 38 -33.03 -4.79 17.93
CA ARG A 38 -33.43 -5.55 19.13
C ARG A 38 -34.90 -5.90 19.12
N SER A 39 -35.77 -4.96 18.78
CA SER A 39 -37.20 -5.23 18.68
C SER A 39 -37.51 -6.32 17.65
N ILE A 40 -36.81 -6.35 16.52
CA ILE A 40 -36.92 -7.40 15.51
C ILE A 40 -36.46 -8.75 16.09
N ILE A 41 -35.28 -8.79 16.72
CA ILE A 41 -34.73 -10.02 17.29
C ILE A 41 -35.65 -10.59 18.36
N ASP A 42 -36.13 -9.76 19.29
CA ASP A 42 -36.99 -10.16 20.40
C ASP A 42 -38.34 -10.71 19.88
N GLU A 43 -38.97 -10.04 18.90
CA GLU A 43 -40.19 -10.50 18.24
C GLU A 43 -40.03 -11.89 17.61
N TYR A 44 -38.93 -12.10 16.84
CA TYR A 44 -38.76 -13.38 16.16
C TYR A 44 -38.35 -14.50 17.12
N ILE A 45 -37.65 -14.22 18.21
CA ILE A 45 -37.36 -15.21 19.26
C ILE A 45 -38.68 -15.69 19.90
N GLU A 46 -39.54 -14.78 20.26
CA GLU A 46 -40.88 -15.12 20.85
C GLU A 46 -41.72 -15.90 19.84
N LYS A 47 -41.81 -15.43 18.59
CA LYS A 47 -42.62 -16.07 17.51
C LYS A 47 -42.19 -17.52 17.24
N HIS A 48 -40.93 -17.86 17.38
CA HIS A 48 -40.39 -19.21 17.19
C HIS A 48 -40.29 -20.01 18.50
N GLY A 49 -40.97 -19.55 19.57
CA GLY A 49 -41.04 -20.26 20.85
C GLY A 49 -39.73 -20.28 21.65
N GLY A 50 -38.83 -19.32 21.40
CA GLY A 50 -37.64 -19.09 22.16
C GLY A 50 -37.87 -18.27 23.42
N ARG A 51 -36.94 -18.36 24.39
CA ARG A 51 -36.92 -17.54 25.60
C ARG A 51 -35.56 -16.87 25.72
N ILE A 52 -35.55 -15.54 25.79
CA ILE A 52 -34.35 -14.78 26.13
C ILE A 52 -34.04 -14.95 27.62
N PHE A 53 -32.84 -15.38 27.96
CA PHE A 53 -32.43 -15.56 29.35
C PHE A 53 -31.29 -14.64 29.77
N HIS A 54 -30.58 -14.02 28.81
CA HIS A 54 -29.52 -13.06 29.11
C HIS A 54 -29.37 -12.02 28.00
N THR A 55 -29.09 -10.77 28.39
CA THR A 55 -28.76 -9.67 27.49
C THR A 55 -27.65 -8.82 28.09
N ALA A 56 -26.67 -8.43 27.28
CA ALA A 56 -25.59 -7.53 27.71
C ALA A 56 -25.20 -6.60 26.57
N GLY A 57 -25.62 -5.33 26.68
CA GLY A 57 -25.41 -4.34 25.60
C GLY A 57 -26.13 -4.76 24.32
N ASP A 58 -25.36 -4.99 23.28
CA ASP A 58 -25.82 -5.47 21.98
C ASP A 58 -25.97 -6.99 21.88
N SER A 59 -25.49 -7.76 22.87
CA SER A 59 -25.52 -9.22 22.87
C SER A 59 -26.84 -9.80 23.43
N VAL A 60 -27.33 -10.88 22.80
CA VAL A 60 -28.54 -11.63 23.22
C VAL A 60 -28.25 -13.10 23.28
N LEU A 61 -28.69 -13.74 24.38
CA LEU A 61 -28.67 -15.19 24.55
C LEU A 61 -30.12 -15.69 24.74
N ALA A 62 -30.54 -16.63 23.90
CA ALA A 62 -31.85 -17.25 23.96
C ALA A 62 -31.77 -18.77 23.92
N GLU A 63 -32.76 -19.44 24.54
CA GLU A 63 -32.90 -20.87 24.51
C GLU A 63 -34.17 -21.29 23.76
N PHE A 64 -34.10 -22.44 23.09
CA PHE A 64 -35.20 -23.04 22.35
C PHE A 64 -35.29 -24.54 22.63
N ASN A 65 -36.48 -25.10 22.45
CA ASN A 65 -36.70 -26.54 22.53
C ASN A 65 -36.46 -27.27 21.19
N SER A 66 -36.36 -26.54 20.08
CA SER A 66 -36.23 -27.11 18.73
C SER A 66 -35.06 -26.47 17.97
N PRO A 67 -34.06 -27.26 17.53
CA PRO A 67 -33.02 -26.77 16.64
C PRO A 67 -33.54 -26.15 15.35
N ILE A 68 -34.61 -26.70 14.77
CA ILE A 68 -35.18 -26.20 13.52
C ILE A 68 -35.79 -24.81 13.74
N GLU A 69 -36.58 -24.63 14.80
CA GLU A 69 -37.17 -23.34 15.13
C GLU A 69 -36.11 -22.29 15.49
N THR A 70 -35.01 -22.71 16.13
CA THR A 70 -33.88 -21.81 16.44
C THR A 70 -33.22 -21.27 15.18
N VAL A 71 -32.96 -22.14 14.20
CA VAL A 71 -32.32 -21.74 12.94
C VAL A 71 -33.27 -20.93 12.08
N ASN A 72 -34.58 -21.32 12.00
CA ASN A 72 -35.59 -20.53 11.30
C ASN A 72 -35.79 -19.13 11.91
N CYS A 73 -35.77 -19.03 13.24
CA CYS A 73 -35.75 -17.74 13.94
C CYS A 73 -34.55 -16.88 13.50
N ALA A 74 -33.36 -17.46 13.53
CA ALA A 74 -32.12 -16.75 13.13
C ALA A 74 -32.15 -16.28 11.67
N ILE A 75 -32.62 -17.12 10.75
CA ILE A 75 -32.79 -16.76 9.33
C ILE A 75 -33.79 -15.60 9.21
N SER A 76 -34.94 -15.71 9.88
CA SER A 76 -36.03 -14.75 9.74
C SER A 76 -35.67 -13.35 10.26
N PHE A 77 -35.00 -13.24 11.43
CA PHE A 77 -34.61 -11.92 11.90
C PHE A 77 -33.42 -11.35 11.13
N GLN A 78 -32.48 -12.16 10.66
CA GLN A 78 -31.39 -11.71 9.79
C GLN A 78 -31.95 -11.13 8.48
N ASP A 79 -32.90 -11.81 7.85
CA ASP A 79 -33.58 -11.32 6.65
C ASP A 79 -34.34 -10.01 6.90
N ARG A 80 -35.01 -9.90 8.05
CA ARG A 80 -35.75 -8.69 8.39
C ARG A 80 -34.84 -7.50 8.71
N ILE A 81 -33.72 -7.76 9.37
CA ILE A 81 -32.67 -6.71 9.60
C ILE A 81 -32.05 -6.29 8.27
N TYR A 82 -31.81 -7.24 7.38
CA TYR A 82 -31.33 -6.94 6.03
C TYR A 82 -32.30 -6.00 5.28
N GLU A 83 -33.58 -6.35 5.23
CA GLU A 83 -34.64 -5.52 4.62
C GLU A 83 -34.71 -4.11 5.24
N ARG A 84 -34.61 -4.02 6.59
CA ARG A 84 -34.54 -2.73 7.27
C ARG A 84 -33.35 -1.91 6.81
N ASN A 85 -32.16 -2.50 6.76
CA ASN A 85 -30.95 -1.80 6.37
C ASN A 85 -31.01 -1.30 4.92
N GLU A 86 -31.65 -2.04 3.99
CA GLU A 86 -31.86 -1.62 2.60
C GLU A 86 -32.83 -0.42 2.47
N THR A 87 -33.69 -0.18 3.49
CA THR A 87 -34.65 0.94 3.48
C THR A 87 -34.12 2.19 4.18
N LEU A 88 -32.93 2.14 4.77
CA LEU A 88 -32.31 3.31 5.41
C LEU A 88 -31.86 4.34 4.37
N THR A 89 -32.18 5.60 4.62
CA THR A 89 -31.74 6.75 3.85
C THR A 89 -30.87 7.66 4.73
N GLU A 90 -29.99 8.45 4.13
CA GLU A 90 -29.13 9.41 4.87
C GLU A 90 -29.94 10.41 5.71
N GLU A 91 -31.18 10.68 5.32
CA GLU A 91 -32.06 11.62 6.03
C GLU A 91 -32.55 11.11 7.40
N ASN A 92 -32.56 9.79 7.63
CA ASN A 92 -33.08 9.19 8.88
C ASN A 92 -32.05 9.19 10.02
N GLY A 93 -30.78 9.44 9.77
CA GLY A 93 -29.72 9.45 10.78
C GLY A 93 -29.38 8.08 11.39
N ASP A 94 -30.10 7.03 11.01
CA ASP A 94 -29.91 5.66 11.48
C ASP A 94 -28.73 4.98 10.78
N SER A 95 -28.00 4.12 11.50
CA SER A 95 -26.87 3.35 10.96
C SER A 95 -27.28 1.93 10.57
N PRO A 96 -26.81 1.39 9.43
CA PRO A 96 -27.01 -0.03 9.11
C PRO A 96 -26.18 -0.90 10.04
N LEU A 97 -26.82 -1.77 10.82
CA LEU A 97 -26.18 -2.70 11.74
C LEU A 97 -26.28 -4.13 11.21
N LEU A 98 -25.17 -4.87 11.31
CA LEU A 98 -25.10 -6.29 10.97
C LEU A 98 -24.96 -7.13 12.24
N TRP A 99 -25.54 -8.33 12.23
CA TRP A 99 -25.55 -9.23 13.37
C TRP A 99 -24.86 -10.55 13.02
N ARG A 100 -24.22 -11.17 14.02
CA ARG A 100 -23.66 -12.51 13.95
C ARG A 100 -24.49 -13.43 14.82
N VAL A 101 -24.61 -14.70 14.41
CA VAL A 101 -25.38 -15.69 15.17
C VAL A 101 -24.58 -16.98 15.32
N GLY A 102 -24.53 -17.50 16.54
CA GLY A 102 -23.98 -18.82 16.86
C GLY A 102 -25.08 -19.72 17.43
N VAL A 103 -25.22 -20.96 16.93
CA VAL A 103 -26.24 -21.91 17.42
C VAL A 103 -25.59 -23.25 17.78
N HIS A 104 -25.90 -23.73 19.01
CA HIS A 104 -25.47 -25.04 19.49
C HIS A 104 -26.51 -25.69 20.38
N CYS A 105 -26.60 -27.01 20.42
CA CYS A 105 -27.46 -27.76 21.33
C CYS A 105 -26.66 -28.62 22.28
N ASP A 106 -27.01 -28.57 23.57
CA ASP A 106 -26.37 -29.34 24.61
C ASP A 106 -27.22 -29.46 25.88
N GLU A 107 -26.77 -30.24 26.84
CA GLU A 107 -27.37 -30.26 28.18
C GLU A 107 -26.99 -28.98 28.93
N VAL A 108 -28.01 -28.27 29.46
CA VAL A 108 -27.82 -27.02 30.19
C VAL A 108 -28.41 -27.09 31.59
N ILE A 109 -27.94 -26.23 32.48
CA ILE A 109 -28.38 -26.09 33.86
C ILE A 109 -29.29 -24.87 33.96
N LEU A 110 -30.45 -25.05 34.55
CA LEU A 110 -31.36 -23.97 34.86
C LEU A 110 -31.22 -23.55 36.33
N GLU A 111 -30.99 -22.27 36.56
CA GLU A 111 -30.94 -21.67 37.90
C GLU A 111 -31.47 -20.24 37.86
N ASN A 112 -32.49 -19.96 38.67
CA ASN A 112 -33.08 -18.62 38.81
C ASN A 112 -33.43 -17.95 37.48
N ASP A 113 -34.16 -18.63 36.61
CA ASP A 113 -34.52 -18.18 35.24
C ASP A 113 -33.34 -17.98 34.27
N ASN A 114 -32.14 -18.27 34.69
CA ASN A 114 -30.94 -18.20 33.84
C ASN A 114 -30.51 -19.60 33.37
N VAL A 115 -29.73 -19.64 32.30
CA VAL A 115 -29.23 -20.87 31.66
C VAL A 115 -27.73 -20.89 31.69
N TYR A 116 -27.15 -21.95 32.22
CA TYR A 116 -25.71 -22.14 32.33
C TYR A 116 -25.27 -23.47 31.70
N GLY A 117 -24.02 -23.57 31.33
CA GLY A 117 -23.43 -24.82 30.86
C GLY A 117 -22.49 -24.63 29.67
N ASN A 118 -21.88 -25.74 29.27
CA ASN A 118 -20.93 -25.74 28.16
C ASN A 118 -21.59 -25.36 26.84
N GLY A 119 -22.86 -25.76 26.63
CA GLY A 119 -23.63 -25.42 25.44
C GLY A 119 -23.79 -23.92 25.22
N VAL A 120 -24.00 -23.13 26.29
CA VAL A 120 -24.05 -21.66 26.23
C VAL A 120 -22.72 -21.08 25.77
N ASN A 121 -21.63 -21.59 26.34
CA ASN A 121 -20.28 -21.14 26.00
C ASN A 121 -19.91 -21.47 24.54
N ILE A 122 -20.33 -22.64 24.03
CA ILE A 122 -20.08 -23.03 22.64
C ILE A 122 -20.85 -22.12 21.70
N ALA A 123 -22.14 -21.89 21.94
CA ALA A 123 -22.96 -20.99 21.12
C ALA A 123 -22.37 -19.58 21.03
N ALA A 124 -21.95 -19.00 22.17
CA ALA A 124 -21.29 -17.68 22.21
C ALA A 124 -19.95 -17.66 21.44
N ARG A 125 -19.16 -18.75 21.48
CA ARG A 125 -17.90 -18.85 20.73
C ARG A 125 -18.12 -19.09 19.24
N LEU A 126 -19.19 -19.75 18.83
CA LEU A 126 -19.59 -19.86 17.45
C LEU A 126 -20.01 -18.49 16.92
N GLU A 127 -20.83 -17.75 17.70
CA GLU A 127 -21.20 -16.38 17.38
C GLU A 127 -19.96 -15.50 17.12
N ALA A 128 -18.98 -15.51 18.06
CA ALA A 128 -17.76 -14.70 17.94
C ALA A 128 -16.89 -15.03 16.71
N GLN A 129 -17.01 -16.24 16.15
CA GLN A 129 -16.33 -16.67 14.92
C GLN A 129 -17.21 -16.63 13.67
N CYS A 130 -18.45 -16.19 13.83
CA CYS A 130 -19.40 -16.08 12.74
C CYS A 130 -19.14 -14.82 11.91
N LEU A 131 -19.32 -14.94 10.60
CA LEU A 131 -19.23 -13.77 9.71
C LEU A 131 -20.47 -12.89 9.83
N PRO A 132 -20.36 -11.58 9.57
CA PRO A 132 -21.50 -10.65 9.60
C PRO A 132 -22.66 -11.12 8.72
N GLY A 133 -23.87 -11.10 9.27
CA GLY A 133 -25.09 -11.52 8.55
C GLY A 133 -25.28 -13.03 8.40
N GLN A 134 -24.36 -13.86 8.92
CA GLN A 134 -24.46 -15.32 8.86
C GLN A 134 -24.87 -15.95 10.19
N ILE A 135 -25.19 -17.24 10.11
CA ILE A 135 -25.50 -18.11 11.25
C ILE A 135 -24.49 -19.25 11.27
N LEU A 136 -23.63 -19.33 12.27
CA LEU A 136 -22.66 -20.40 12.42
C LEU A 136 -23.21 -21.45 13.38
N VAL A 137 -23.32 -22.69 12.90
CA VAL A 137 -23.91 -23.79 13.67
C VAL A 137 -22.93 -24.94 13.87
N SER A 138 -23.05 -25.65 14.99
CA SER A 138 -22.32 -26.89 15.19
C SER A 138 -22.84 -28.01 14.27
N ARG A 139 -22.01 -29.04 14.04
CA ARG A 139 -22.39 -30.24 13.28
C ARG A 139 -23.69 -30.87 13.82
N ALA A 140 -23.85 -30.96 15.12
CA ALA A 140 -25.05 -31.50 15.76
C ALA A 140 -26.34 -30.75 15.41
N ILE A 141 -26.27 -29.44 15.22
CA ILE A 141 -27.38 -28.62 14.71
C ILE A 141 -27.58 -28.86 13.23
N ASN A 142 -26.50 -28.76 12.43
CA ASN A 142 -26.59 -28.90 10.97
C ASN A 142 -27.24 -30.21 10.55
N GLU A 143 -26.87 -31.33 11.14
CA GLU A 143 -27.45 -32.66 10.84
C GLU A 143 -28.98 -32.72 11.10
N GLN A 144 -29.48 -31.92 12.03
CA GLN A 144 -30.92 -31.88 12.35
C GLN A 144 -31.72 -30.95 11.44
N VAL A 145 -31.08 -29.92 10.88
CA VAL A 145 -31.79 -28.82 10.20
C VAL A 145 -31.64 -28.82 8.69
N VAL A 146 -30.51 -29.30 8.14
CA VAL A 146 -30.13 -29.13 6.72
C VAL A 146 -31.19 -29.60 5.72
N SER A 147 -31.95 -30.65 6.03
CA SER A 147 -33.00 -31.19 5.15
C SER A 147 -34.41 -30.60 5.42
N ARG A 148 -34.52 -29.63 6.35
CA ARG A 148 -35.80 -29.15 6.88
C ARG A 148 -35.95 -27.63 6.88
N ILE A 149 -34.89 -26.92 6.47
CA ILE A 149 -34.87 -25.45 6.36
C ILE A 149 -34.77 -25.03 4.91
N GLU A 150 -35.37 -23.89 4.55
CA GLU A 150 -35.22 -23.27 3.23
C GLU A 150 -34.05 -22.28 3.28
N ALA A 151 -32.82 -22.82 3.40
CA ALA A 151 -31.60 -22.00 3.49
C ALA A 151 -30.38 -22.77 2.97
N ILE A 152 -29.34 -22.04 2.62
CA ILE A 152 -28.09 -22.59 2.13
C ILE A 152 -27.20 -22.93 3.33
N SER A 153 -26.83 -24.21 3.47
CA SER A 153 -25.86 -24.68 4.45
C SER A 153 -24.55 -25.06 3.76
N GLN A 154 -23.42 -24.53 4.24
CA GLN A 154 -22.10 -24.80 3.72
C GLN A 154 -21.16 -25.20 4.86
N ALA A 155 -20.26 -26.16 4.61
CA ALA A 155 -19.22 -26.51 5.58
C ALA A 155 -18.28 -25.33 5.80
N ALA A 156 -18.12 -24.90 7.07
CA ALA A 156 -17.22 -23.82 7.46
C ALA A 156 -15.95 -24.32 8.15
N GLY A 157 -15.64 -25.62 7.92
CA GLY A 157 -14.41 -26.28 8.36
C GLY A 157 -14.41 -26.68 9.85
N LYS A 158 -13.24 -27.02 10.36
CA LYS A 158 -13.01 -27.34 11.79
C LYS A 158 -12.45 -26.12 12.49
N LYS A 159 -13.15 -25.63 13.52
CA LYS A 159 -12.73 -24.44 14.28
C LYS A 159 -12.29 -24.84 15.70
N LYS A 160 -11.13 -24.33 16.12
CA LYS A 160 -10.70 -24.39 17.52
C LYS A 160 -11.44 -23.31 18.32
N LEU A 161 -12.23 -23.72 19.29
CA LEU A 161 -12.91 -22.80 20.20
C LEU A 161 -12.05 -22.57 21.45
N LYS A 162 -11.91 -21.32 21.90
CA LYS A 162 -11.05 -20.94 23.03
C LYS A 162 -11.42 -21.78 24.28
N ASN A 163 -10.44 -22.42 24.92
CA ASN A 163 -10.60 -23.30 26.08
C ASN A 163 -11.51 -24.53 25.85
N ILE A 164 -11.56 -25.07 24.63
CA ILE A 164 -12.17 -26.37 24.31
C ILE A 164 -11.08 -27.18 23.60
N SER A 165 -10.82 -28.40 24.10
CA SER A 165 -9.70 -29.23 23.65
C SER A 165 -9.87 -29.78 22.24
N ASP A 166 -11.10 -29.96 21.77
CA ASP A 166 -11.40 -30.59 20.50
C ASP A 166 -11.79 -29.54 19.43
N ALA A 167 -11.38 -29.77 18.19
CA ALA A 167 -11.81 -28.95 17.05
C ALA A 167 -13.26 -29.26 16.68
N PHE A 168 -14.09 -28.24 16.65
CA PHE A 168 -15.52 -28.33 16.29
C PHE A 168 -15.70 -28.21 14.77
N GLU A 169 -16.36 -29.18 14.18
CA GLU A 169 -16.85 -29.06 12.80
C GLU A 169 -18.09 -28.17 12.79
N VAL A 170 -18.05 -27.13 11.96
CA VAL A 170 -19.07 -26.09 11.93
C VAL A 170 -19.58 -25.84 10.53
N PHE A 171 -20.82 -25.35 10.42
CA PHE A 171 -21.48 -25.05 9.18
C PHE A 171 -22.02 -23.63 9.22
N SER A 172 -21.92 -22.94 8.11
CA SER A 172 -22.51 -21.62 7.93
C SER A 172 -23.86 -21.75 7.25
N ILE A 173 -24.89 -21.11 7.80
CA ILE A 173 -26.23 -21.09 7.25
C ILE A 173 -26.60 -19.66 6.91
N CYS A 174 -27.18 -19.44 5.73
CA CYS A 174 -27.70 -18.16 5.28
C CYS A 174 -28.91 -18.35 4.34
N SER A 175 -29.79 -17.35 4.29
CA SER A 175 -30.85 -17.28 3.29
C SER A 175 -30.30 -16.81 1.94
N GLU A 176 -31.10 -16.84 0.88
CA GLU A 176 -30.77 -16.21 -0.39
C GLU A 176 -30.50 -14.71 -0.25
N LYS A 177 -31.18 -14.01 0.65
CA LYS A 177 -31.03 -12.58 0.92
C LYS A 177 -29.71 -12.28 1.62
N THR A 178 -29.34 -13.10 2.60
CA THR A 178 -28.14 -12.90 3.43
C THR A 178 -26.90 -13.65 2.94
N THR A 179 -27.02 -14.47 1.88
CA THR A 179 -25.90 -15.23 1.29
C THR A 179 -24.72 -14.34 0.96
N ASN A 180 -24.95 -13.10 0.58
CA ASN A 180 -23.89 -12.13 0.25
C ASN A 180 -23.37 -11.36 1.47
N LEU A 181 -24.04 -11.38 2.64
CA LEU A 181 -23.62 -10.65 3.83
C LEU A 181 -22.54 -11.38 4.63
N GLY A 182 -22.54 -12.68 4.60
CA GLY A 182 -21.60 -13.49 5.40
C GLY A 182 -20.47 -14.11 4.61
N SER A 183 -20.47 -14.04 3.32
CA SER A 183 -19.23 -14.05 2.60
C SER A 183 -18.45 -12.81 3.05
N PRO A 184 -17.13 -12.86 3.31
CA PRO A 184 -16.33 -11.64 3.22
C PRO A 184 -16.82 -11.03 1.91
N PRO A 185 -17.34 -9.79 1.90
CA PRO A 185 -18.27 -9.37 0.86
C PRO A 185 -17.71 -9.86 -0.46
N LYS A 186 -18.43 -10.77 -1.12
CA LYS A 186 -18.39 -10.81 -2.56
C LYS A 186 -18.99 -9.46 -2.92
N ALA A 187 -18.19 -8.41 -2.73
CA ALA A 187 -18.38 -7.19 -3.46
C ALA A 187 -18.75 -7.68 -4.84
N SER A 188 -19.91 -7.34 -5.34
CA SER A 188 -20.28 -7.64 -6.72
C SER A 188 -19.01 -7.41 -7.53
N LYS A 189 -18.73 -8.26 -8.51
CA LYS A 189 -17.52 -8.09 -9.35
C LYS A 189 -17.33 -6.61 -9.69
N VAL A 190 -18.42 -5.89 -9.91
CA VAL A 190 -18.51 -4.45 -10.14
C VAL A 190 -18.18 -3.60 -8.90
N GLN A 191 -18.59 -3.96 -7.67
CA GLN A 191 -18.25 -3.19 -6.45
C GLN A 191 -16.85 -3.55 -5.88
N ARG A 192 -16.30 -4.73 -6.19
CA ARG A 192 -14.88 -5.06 -5.96
C ARG A 192 -13.98 -4.43 -7.01
N GLU A 193 -14.43 -4.34 -8.24
CA GLU A 193 -13.74 -3.61 -9.30
C GLU A 193 -13.69 -2.10 -9.01
N ILE A 194 -14.73 -1.54 -8.37
CA ILE A 194 -14.76 -0.12 -7.93
C ILE A 194 -13.93 0.11 -6.65
N LYS A 195 -13.84 -0.86 -5.72
CA LYS A 195 -13.04 -0.72 -4.47
C LYS A 195 -11.61 -1.27 -4.57
N ALA A 196 -11.28 -2.13 -5.51
CA ALA A 196 -9.90 -2.52 -5.79
C ALA A 196 -9.18 -1.46 -6.62
N GLN A 197 -9.11 -0.24 -6.10
CA GLN A 197 -8.39 0.86 -6.73
C GLN A 197 -6.88 0.62 -6.77
N LYS A 198 -6.37 -0.24 -5.87
CA LYS A 198 -4.95 -0.56 -5.71
C LYS A 198 -4.73 -2.05 -5.85
N PRO A 199 -3.60 -2.49 -6.44
CA PRO A 199 -3.28 -3.90 -6.49
C PRO A 199 -3.11 -4.47 -5.09
N ILE A 200 -3.64 -5.68 -4.89
CA ILE A 200 -3.54 -6.42 -3.64
C ILE A 200 -2.38 -7.42 -3.77
N VAL A 201 -1.42 -7.31 -2.87
CA VAL A 201 -0.23 -8.15 -2.81
C VAL A 201 -0.31 -9.08 -1.60
N SER A 202 0.05 -10.34 -1.77
CA SER A 202 0.24 -11.25 -0.65
C SER A 202 1.65 -11.84 -0.68
N ILE A 203 2.25 -11.96 0.51
CA ILE A 203 3.51 -12.65 0.70
C ILE A 203 3.20 -14.06 1.18
N LEU A 204 3.68 -15.06 0.41
CA LEU A 204 3.56 -16.46 0.80
C LEU A 204 4.66 -16.83 1.79
N PRO A 205 4.43 -17.81 2.68
CA PRO A 205 5.48 -18.31 3.56
C PRO A 205 6.71 -18.75 2.78
N PHE A 206 7.89 -18.20 3.13
CA PHE A 206 9.13 -18.55 2.46
C PHE A 206 9.55 -19.99 2.82
N LYS A 207 10.06 -20.74 1.84
CA LYS A 207 10.46 -22.13 2.02
C LYS A 207 11.90 -22.23 2.54
N ASN A 208 12.08 -22.86 3.71
CA ASN A 208 13.40 -23.26 4.18
C ASN A 208 13.79 -24.60 3.54
N LEU A 209 14.78 -24.59 2.63
CA LEU A 209 15.19 -25.79 1.90
C LEU A 209 16.20 -26.67 2.65
N ASN A 210 16.78 -26.19 3.76
CA ASN A 210 17.82 -26.88 4.50
C ASN A 210 17.44 -27.23 5.96
N ALA A 211 16.24 -26.85 6.44
CA ALA A 211 15.74 -27.13 7.79
C ALA A 211 16.71 -26.72 8.94
N ASN A 212 17.52 -25.67 8.76
CA ASN A 212 18.43 -25.13 9.78
C ASN A 212 17.73 -24.02 10.58
N GLU A 213 17.91 -23.98 11.90
CA GLU A 213 17.29 -22.99 12.79
C GLU A 213 17.72 -21.55 12.49
N ASP A 214 19.02 -21.32 12.18
CA ASP A 214 19.53 -19.98 11.81
C ASP A 214 18.87 -19.45 10.52
N SER A 215 18.58 -20.35 9.58
CA SER A 215 17.87 -19.99 8.35
C SER A 215 16.40 -19.67 8.58
N ALA A 216 15.76 -20.25 9.59
CA ALA A 216 14.38 -19.96 9.94
C ALA A 216 14.22 -18.53 10.47
N PHE A 217 15.14 -18.09 11.35
CA PHE A 217 15.14 -16.72 11.85
C PHE A 217 15.29 -15.67 10.74
N LEU A 218 16.23 -15.91 9.80
CA LEU A 218 16.43 -15.02 8.65
C LEU A 218 15.19 -14.97 7.72
N ILE A 219 14.52 -16.11 7.54
CA ILE A 219 13.26 -16.18 6.76
C ILE A 219 12.18 -15.31 7.37
N ASP A 220 11.96 -15.48 8.67
CA ASP A 220 10.92 -14.74 9.40
C ASP A 220 11.21 -13.23 9.40
N GLY A 221 12.48 -12.84 9.57
CA GLY A 221 12.90 -11.46 9.52
C GLY A 221 12.68 -10.83 8.13
N ILE A 222 13.15 -11.46 7.06
CA ILE A 222 12.92 -10.96 5.68
C ILE A 222 11.43 -10.88 5.36
N PHE A 223 10.64 -11.86 5.79
CA PHE A 223 9.19 -11.84 5.58
C PHE A 223 8.53 -10.63 6.27
N GLU A 224 8.85 -10.40 7.55
CA GLU A 224 8.29 -9.28 8.33
C GLU A 224 8.71 -7.93 7.76
N ASP A 225 9.96 -7.80 7.33
CA ASP A 225 10.46 -6.54 6.78
C ASP A 225 9.86 -6.24 5.41
N ILE A 226 9.74 -7.24 4.52
CA ILE A 226 9.04 -7.06 3.24
C ILE A 226 7.58 -6.67 3.48
N LEU A 227 6.91 -7.31 4.45
CA LEU A 227 5.52 -7.00 4.81
C LEU A 227 5.39 -5.57 5.32
N THR A 228 6.31 -5.16 6.21
CA THR A 228 6.34 -3.84 6.82
C THR A 228 6.58 -2.76 5.76
N GLU A 229 7.61 -2.91 4.95
CA GLU A 229 7.97 -1.96 3.88
C GLU A 229 6.84 -1.83 2.84
N LEU A 230 6.27 -2.96 2.37
CA LEU A 230 5.13 -2.92 1.44
C LEU A 230 3.88 -2.27 2.05
N SER A 231 3.66 -2.44 3.36
CA SER A 231 2.51 -1.85 4.05
C SER A 231 2.62 -0.33 4.17
N MET A 232 3.84 0.23 4.13
CA MET A 232 4.07 1.67 4.08
C MET A 232 3.79 2.27 2.70
N VAL A 233 3.79 1.42 1.65
CA VAL A 233 3.57 1.87 0.27
C VAL A 233 2.07 2.01 -0.02
N ARG A 234 1.61 3.25 -0.21
CA ARG A 234 0.19 3.58 -0.46
C ARG A 234 -0.37 3.06 -1.80
N GLN A 235 0.50 2.68 -2.72
CA GLN A 235 0.14 2.23 -4.07
C GLN A 235 -0.34 0.78 -4.12
N VAL A 236 -0.09 0.00 -3.09
CA VAL A 236 -0.51 -1.39 -2.96
C VAL A 236 -1.28 -1.62 -1.66
N SER A 237 -2.11 -2.65 -1.63
CA SER A 237 -2.72 -3.17 -0.42
C SER A 237 -2.09 -4.52 -0.10
N VAL A 238 -1.72 -4.77 1.15
CA VAL A 238 -1.02 -5.99 1.54
C VAL A 238 -1.92 -6.87 2.40
N VAL A 239 -2.01 -8.17 2.06
CA VAL A 239 -2.72 -9.15 2.88
C VAL A 239 -1.91 -9.40 4.16
N SER A 240 -2.57 -9.39 5.32
CA SER A 240 -1.89 -9.57 6.60
C SER A 240 -1.18 -10.93 6.70
N ARG A 241 -0.05 -10.97 7.43
CA ARG A 241 0.66 -12.24 7.73
C ARG A 241 -0.28 -13.30 8.30
N GLN A 242 -1.10 -12.92 9.28
CA GLN A 242 -2.02 -13.85 9.93
C GLN A 242 -3.00 -14.49 8.95
N SER A 243 -3.52 -13.72 7.99
CA SER A 243 -4.43 -14.23 6.96
C SER A 243 -3.72 -15.20 6.02
N SER A 244 -2.50 -14.86 5.58
CA SER A 244 -1.69 -15.72 4.71
C SER A 244 -1.30 -17.03 5.42
N MET A 245 -0.78 -16.93 6.65
CA MET A 245 -0.33 -18.12 7.41
C MET A 245 -1.48 -19.06 7.76
N ASN A 246 -2.59 -18.53 8.28
CA ASN A 246 -3.78 -19.34 8.61
C ASN A 246 -4.31 -20.11 7.41
N PHE A 247 -4.30 -19.47 6.23
CA PHE A 247 -4.76 -20.09 5.00
C PHE A 247 -3.87 -21.29 4.61
N PHE A 248 -2.55 -21.12 4.62
CA PHE A 248 -1.62 -22.18 4.24
C PHE A 248 -1.55 -23.32 5.28
N GLU A 249 -1.74 -23.01 6.58
CA GLU A 249 -1.83 -24.02 7.64
C GLU A 249 -3.12 -24.86 7.56
N SER A 250 -4.22 -24.29 7.02
CA SER A 250 -5.48 -25.00 6.81
C SER A 250 -5.43 -26.01 5.67
N GLY A 251 -4.42 -25.94 4.78
CA GLY A 251 -4.26 -26.80 3.63
C GLY A 251 -5.22 -26.49 2.48
N GLU A 252 -5.79 -25.29 2.48
CA GLU A 252 -6.66 -24.81 1.40
C GLU A 252 -5.89 -24.50 0.12
N ASP A 253 -6.58 -24.50 -1.03
CA ASP A 253 -5.96 -24.30 -2.33
C ASP A 253 -5.61 -22.83 -2.59
N LEU A 254 -4.47 -22.59 -3.24
CA LEU A 254 -3.99 -21.24 -3.59
C LEU A 254 -5.02 -20.44 -4.42
N GLU A 255 -5.78 -21.10 -5.29
CA GLU A 255 -6.83 -20.45 -6.08
C GLU A 255 -7.96 -19.89 -5.20
N GLN A 256 -8.31 -20.61 -4.13
CA GLN A 256 -9.28 -20.12 -3.13
C GLN A 256 -8.76 -18.91 -2.39
N PHE A 257 -7.49 -18.92 -1.98
CA PHE A 257 -6.83 -17.78 -1.35
C PHE A 257 -6.85 -16.53 -2.26
N ILE A 258 -6.43 -16.68 -3.51
CA ILE A 258 -6.43 -15.60 -4.50
C ILE A 258 -7.83 -15.02 -4.66
N SER A 259 -8.84 -15.89 -4.78
CA SER A 259 -10.24 -15.47 -4.93
C SER A 259 -10.79 -14.78 -3.68
N GLN A 260 -10.50 -15.32 -2.49
CA GLN A 260 -11.00 -14.83 -1.21
C GLN A 260 -10.48 -13.43 -0.89
N PHE A 261 -9.19 -13.21 -1.08
CA PHE A 261 -8.54 -11.92 -0.79
C PHE A 261 -8.42 -11.01 -2.02
N SER A 262 -8.90 -11.45 -3.19
CA SER A 262 -8.77 -10.74 -4.48
C SER A 262 -7.32 -10.36 -4.79
N VAL A 263 -6.39 -11.26 -4.50
CA VAL A 263 -4.95 -11.04 -4.65
C VAL A 263 -4.61 -10.86 -6.13
N ASN A 264 -3.86 -9.81 -6.44
CA ASN A 264 -3.38 -9.53 -7.80
C ASN A 264 -1.95 -10.03 -8.02
N PHE A 265 -1.13 -10.01 -6.96
CA PHE A 265 0.27 -10.40 -7.03
C PHE A 265 0.67 -11.21 -5.80
N LEU A 266 1.51 -12.22 -6.03
CA LEU A 266 2.06 -13.07 -4.98
C LEU A 266 3.57 -12.91 -4.93
N ILE A 267 4.10 -12.72 -3.72
CA ILE A 267 5.53 -12.76 -3.45
C ILE A 267 5.83 -14.10 -2.80
N GLN A 268 6.75 -14.85 -3.37
CA GLN A 268 7.23 -16.10 -2.80
C GLN A 268 8.75 -16.11 -2.72
N GLY A 269 9.28 -16.85 -1.76
CA GLY A 269 10.71 -16.97 -1.59
C GLY A 269 11.15 -18.32 -1.07
N SER A 270 12.46 -18.56 -1.18
CA SER A 270 13.10 -19.73 -0.58
C SER A 270 14.51 -19.38 -0.11
N ILE A 271 14.94 -20.03 0.96
CA ILE A 271 16.29 -19.92 1.51
C ILE A 271 16.98 -21.28 1.47
N ARG A 272 18.26 -21.24 1.11
CA ARG A 272 19.19 -22.36 1.22
C ARG A 272 20.50 -21.87 1.83
N SER A 273 20.94 -22.49 2.91
CA SER A 273 22.22 -22.21 3.55
C SER A 273 23.23 -23.36 3.34
N ALA A 274 24.51 -23.02 3.25
CA ALA A 274 25.63 -23.95 3.18
C ALA A 274 26.83 -23.37 3.95
N GLY A 275 26.94 -23.71 5.21
CA GLY A 275 27.87 -23.06 6.14
C GLY A 275 27.53 -21.57 6.29
N PRO A 276 28.53 -20.66 6.20
CA PRO A 276 28.25 -19.21 6.33
C PRO A 276 27.59 -18.58 5.11
N ARG A 277 27.40 -19.33 4.01
CA ARG A 277 26.78 -18.82 2.78
C ARG A 277 25.29 -19.10 2.77
N VAL A 278 24.50 -18.06 2.47
CA VAL A 278 23.07 -18.17 2.21
C VAL A 278 22.75 -17.76 0.78
N ARG A 279 21.83 -18.51 0.18
CA ARG A 279 21.17 -18.15 -1.07
C ARG A 279 19.71 -17.94 -0.81
N ILE A 280 19.23 -16.74 -1.09
CA ILE A 280 17.83 -16.37 -0.98
C ILE A 280 17.31 -16.14 -2.40
N THR A 281 16.16 -16.70 -2.72
CA THR A 281 15.48 -16.46 -3.99
C THR A 281 14.12 -15.84 -3.67
N VAL A 282 13.79 -14.73 -4.31
CA VAL A 282 12.49 -14.08 -4.21
C VAL A 282 11.90 -13.95 -5.61
N SER A 283 10.61 -14.16 -5.74
CA SER A 283 9.89 -14.07 -7.02
C SER A 283 8.57 -13.36 -6.83
N LEU A 284 8.18 -12.56 -7.82
CA LEU A 284 6.86 -11.96 -7.97
C LEU A 284 6.08 -12.71 -9.04
N ILE A 285 4.85 -13.09 -8.72
CA ILE A 285 3.96 -13.87 -9.57
C ILE A 285 2.68 -13.06 -9.79
N ASP A 286 2.21 -13.01 -11.01
CA ASP A 286 0.88 -12.55 -11.36
C ASP A 286 -0.15 -13.59 -10.91
N ALA A 287 -1.07 -13.21 -10.02
CA ALA A 287 -2.02 -14.15 -9.43
C ALA A 287 -3.08 -14.64 -10.44
N GLU A 288 -3.38 -13.85 -11.48
CA GLU A 288 -4.35 -14.19 -12.50
C GLU A 288 -3.78 -15.17 -13.54
N THR A 289 -2.57 -14.87 -14.05
CA THR A 289 -1.93 -15.67 -15.11
C THR A 289 -1.03 -16.77 -14.58
N GLN A 290 -0.66 -16.73 -13.29
CA GLN A 290 0.33 -17.59 -12.64
C GLN A 290 1.74 -17.46 -13.27
N GLU A 291 2.00 -16.40 -14.04
CA GLU A 291 3.30 -16.12 -14.62
C GLU A 291 4.25 -15.46 -13.62
N VAL A 292 5.51 -15.87 -13.64
CA VAL A 292 6.57 -15.24 -12.86
C VAL A 292 6.97 -13.96 -13.59
N LEU A 293 6.59 -12.82 -13.02
CA LEU A 293 6.91 -11.49 -13.57
C LEU A 293 8.37 -11.12 -13.32
N TRP A 294 8.87 -11.49 -12.15
CA TRP A 294 10.23 -11.17 -11.71
C TRP A 294 10.76 -12.24 -10.76
N SER A 295 12.08 -12.49 -10.82
CA SER A 295 12.76 -13.37 -9.87
C SER A 295 14.23 -12.97 -9.73
N LYS A 296 14.71 -12.89 -8.48
CA LYS A 296 16.10 -12.56 -8.17
C LYS A 296 16.69 -13.50 -7.15
N LYS A 297 18.00 -13.76 -7.29
CA LYS A 297 18.79 -14.55 -6.35
C LYS A 297 19.80 -13.64 -5.65
N PHE A 298 19.87 -13.79 -4.34
CA PHE A 298 20.84 -13.11 -3.49
C PHE A 298 21.78 -14.15 -2.90
N ASP A 299 23.08 -14.05 -3.19
CA ASP A 299 24.14 -14.89 -2.62
C ASP A 299 24.93 -14.02 -1.64
N ARG A 300 24.86 -14.33 -0.34
CA ARG A 300 25.51 -13.56 0.73
C ARG A 300 26.23 -14.47 1.70
N THR A 301 27.16 -13.89 2.46
CA THR A 301 27.75 -14.49 3.67
C THR A 301 27.05 -13.90 4.89
N LEU A 302 26.81 -14.74 5.91
CA LEU A 302 26.17 -14.31 7.17
C LEU A 302 27.22 -13.72 8.12
N ASP A 303 27.90 -12.64 7.71
CA ASP A 303 28.84 -11.91 8.57
C ASP A 303 28.09 -10.90 9.46
N ASP A 304 27.11 -10.20 8.88
CA ASP A 304 26.07 -9.43 9.58
C ASP A 304 24.70 -9.77 9.00
N ILE A 305 23.88 -10.46 9.78
CA ILE A 305 22.59 -10.97 9.34
C ILE A 305 21.58 -9.84 9.09
N PHE A 306 21.64 -8.76 9.87
CA PHE A 306 20.73 -7.62 9.75
C PHE A 306 21.07 -6.75 8.54
N GLU A 307 22.34 -6.50 8.27
CA GLU A 307 22.78 -5.76 7.08
C GLU A 307 22.37 -6.47 5.79
N VAL A 308 22.57 -7.80 5.76
CA VAL A 308 22.14 -8.65 4.63
C VAL A 308 20.64 -8.63 4.45
N GLN A 309 19.87 -8.67 5.54
CA GLN A 309 18.41 -8.62 5.53
C GLN A 309 17.92 -7.28 4.95
N ASP A 310 18.43 -6.16 5.46
CA ASP A 310 18.08 -4.82 5.01
C ASP A 310 18.39 -4.61 3.51
N GLU A 311 19.55 -5.06 3.03
CA GLU A 311 19.94 -4.96 1.62
C GLU A 311 18.96 -5.74 0.72
N ILE A 312 18.62 -6.97 1.12
CA ILE A 312 17.71 -7.83 0.35
C ILE A 312 16.32 -7.21 0.31
N VAL A 313 15.80 -6.78 1.45
CA VAL A 313 14.46 -6.18 1.54
C VAL A 313 14.38 -4.94 0.67
N ARG A 314 15.33 -4.01 0.78
CA ARG A 314 15.39 -2.80 -0.06
C ARG A 314 15.40 -3.12 -1.56
N SER A 315 16.25 -4.07 -1.98
CA SER A 315 16.33 -4.48 -3.38
C SER A 315 15.03 -5.12 -3.88
N VAL A 316 14.42 -5.99 -3.06
CA VAL A 316 13.17 -6.68 -3.38
C VAL A 316 12.01 -5.68 -3.53
N ILE A 317 11.83 -4.79 -2.57
CA ILE A 317 10.73 -3.80 -2.58
C ILE A 317 10.80 -2.91 -3.81
N LYS A 318 11.98 -2.36 -4.10
CA LYS A 318 12.20 -1.49 -5.25
C LYS A 318 11.78 -2.17 -6.57
N GLU A 319 12.28 -3.38 -6.81
CA GLU A 319 12.05 -4.06 -8.08
C GLU A 319 10.61 -4.58 -8.20
N ILE A 320 10.04 -5.10 -7.12
CA ILE A 320 8.66 -5.59 -7.08
C ILE A 320 7.65 -4.47 -7.35
N LEU A 321 7.83 -3.30 -6.75
CA LEU A 321 6.92 -2.18 -6.98
C LEU A 321 6.94 -1.71 -8.44
N GLY A 322 8.11 -1.66 -9.06
CA GLY A 322 8.25 -1.36 -10.49
C GLY A 322 7.50 -2.36 -11.37
N GLU A 323 7.66 -3.65 -11.12
CA GLU A 323 6.99 -4.72 -11.88
C GLU A 323 5.47 -4.72 -11.68
N ILE A 324 4.99 -4.45 -10.46
CA ILE A 324 3.55 -4.30 -10.16
C ILE A 324 2.96 -3.14 -10.95
N GLU A 325 3.64 -1.99 -10.99
CA GLU A 325 3.21 -0.81 -11.75
C GLU A 325 3.16 -1.10 -13.26
N LEU A 326 4.19 -1.75 -13.82
CA LEU A 326 4.27 -2.15 -15.23
C LEU A 326 3.16 -3.16 -15.60
N ALA A 327 2.95 -4.18 -14.81
CA ALA A 327 1.91 -5.18 -15.04
C ALA A 327 0.50 -4.55 -14.95
N SER A 328 0.27 -3.70 -13.96
CA SER A 328 -1.01 -2.98 -13.79
C SER A 328 -1.27 -2.02 -14.94
N LEU A 329 -0.27 -1.28 -15.41
CA LEU A 329 -0.35 -0.41 -16.57
C LEU A 329 -0.65 -1.22 -17.85
N SER A 330 -0.01 -2.36 -18.04
CA SER A 330 -0.24 -3.24 -19.17
C SER A 330 -1.67 -3.79 -19.20
N ARG A 331 -2.25 -4.09 -18.02
CA ARG A 331 -3.67 -4.47 -17.90
C ARG A 331 -4.58 -3.28 -18.24
N ALA A 332 -4.29 -2.09 -17.69
CA ALA A 332 -5.05 -0.88 -17.94
C ALA A 332 -5.12 -0.50 -19.43
N LYS A 333 -4.03 -0.72 -20.20
CA LYS A 333 -4.00 -0.47 -21.65
C LYS A 333 -4.97 -1.34 -22.45
N ARG A 334 -5.30 -2.53 -21.92
CA ARG A 334 -6.21 -3.49 -22.57
C ARG A 334 -7.67 -3.33 -22.16
N LYS A 335 -7.95 -2.55 -21.11
CA LYS A 335 -9.31 -2.31 -20.63
C LYS A 335 -10.00 -1.17 -21.39
N PRO A 336 -11.32 -1.27 -21.67
CA PRO A 336 -12.13 -0.12 -22.07
C PRO A 336 -12.07 0.97 -21.00
N THR A 337 -12.03 2.24 -21.42
CA THR A 337 -11.88 3.40 -20.50
C THR A 337 -12.99 3.45 -19.43
N GLU A 338 -14.21 3.08 -19.79
CA GLU A 338 -15.38 3.02 -18.90
C GLU A 338 -15.25 2.01 -17.75
N ASN A 339 -14.33 1.04 -17.86
CA ASN A 339 -14.10 -0.02 -16.87
C ASN A 339 -12.80 0.16 -16.08
N MET A 340 -12.13 1.30 -16.25
CA MET A 340 -10.87 1.58 -15.56
C MET A 340 -11.10 2.10 -14.14
N SER A 341 -10.26 1.65 -13.21
CA SER A 341 -10.21 2.18 -11.85
C SER A 341 -9.44 3.51 -11.78
N SER A 342 -9.62 4.25 -10.67
CA SER A 342 -8.84 5.46 -10.38
C SER A 342 -7.32 5.20 -10.44
N TYR A 343 -6.87 4.06 -9.91
CA TYR A 343 -5.45 3.66 -9.98
C TYR A 343 -4.97 3.45 -11.42
N GLU A 344 -5.76 2.80 -12.26
CA GLU A 344 -5.40 2.56 -13.67
C GLU A 344 -5.36 3.86 -14.48
N PHE A 345 -6.27 4.79 -14.22
CA PHE A 345 -6.22 6.15 -14.78
C PHE A 345 -4.97 6.90 -14.30
N LEU A 346 -4.63 6.81 -13.00
CA LEU A 346 -3.42 7.41 -12.45
C LEU A 346 -2.16 6.89 -13.16
N LEU A 347 -2.03 5.58 -13.39
CA LEU A 347 -0.90 4.98 -14.11
C LEU A 347 -0.76 5.48 -15.55
N LYS A 348 -1.87 5.55 -16.29
CA LYS A 348 -1.87 6.11 -17.64
C LYS A 348 -1.51 7.60 -17.66
N GLY A 349 -1.97 8.35 -16.68
CA GLY A 349 -1.58 9.74 -16.49
C GLY A 349 -0.07 9.90 -16.26
N LYS A 350 0.52 9.08 -15.37
CA LYS A 350 1.97 9.05 -15.11
C LYS A 350 2.77 8.71 -16.36
N GLU A 351 2.36 7.70 -17.14
CA GLU A 351 3.00 7.36 -18.42
C GLU A 351 3.00 8.54 -19.39
N GLY A 352 1.84 9.22 -19.56
CA GLY A 352 1.72 10.39 -20.41
C GLY A 352 2.59 11.56 -19.94
N HIS A 353 2.67 11.79 -18.62
CA HIS A 353 3.56 12.79 -18.02
C HIS A 353 5.04 12.54 -18.39
N HIS A 354 5.49 11.30 -18.30
CA HIS A 354 6.88 10.92 -18.58
C HIS A 354 7.22 10.87 -20.08
N THR A 355 6.25 10.91 -20.97
CA THR A 355 6.48 10.93 -22.42
C THR A 355 7.04 12.28 -22.91
N LEU A 356 6.89 13.37 -22.14
CA LEU A 356 7.50 14.68 -22.37
C LEU A 356 7.12 15.36 -23.69
N THR A 357 5.92 15.10 -24.23
CA THR A 357 5.34 15.80 -25.39
C THR A 357 4.09 16.57 -25.00
N ALA A 358 3.74 17.63 -25.73
CA ALA A 358 2.56 18.44 -25.47
C ALA A 358 1.25 17.62 -25.55
N GLU A 359 1.14 16.72 -26.55
CA GLU A 359 -0.01 15.84 -26.72
C GLU A 359 -0.15 14.84 -25.56
N ALA A 360 0.95 14.18 -25.17
CA ALA A 360 0.96 13.23 -24.06
C ALA A 360 0.65 13.93 -22.73
N ASN A 361 1.18 15.14 -22.49
CA ASN A 361 0.87 15.95 -21.32
C ASN A 361 -0.61 16.31 -21.24
N ALA A 362 -1.22 16.77 -22.35
CA ALA A 362 -2.65 17.07 -22.41
C ALA A 362 -3.52 15.83 -22.16
N ASN A 363 -3.11 14.66 -22.65
CA ASN A 363 -3.77 13.39 -22.37
C ASN A 363 -3.60 12.96 -20.91
N ALA A 364 -2.42 13.14 -20.32
CA ALA A 364 -2.16 12.85 -18.92
C ALA A 364 -3.09 13.64 -18.00
N LEU A 365 -3.30 14.94 -18.26
CA LEU A 365 -4.24 15.76 -17.50
C LEU A 365 -5.65 15.19 -17.52
N LYS A 366 -6.15 14.72 -18.68
CA LYS A 366 -7.47 14.06 -18.77
C LYS A 366 -7.52 12.74 -18.00
N MET A 367 -6.43 11.99 -17.98
CA MET A 367 -6.37 10.74 -17.19
C MET A 367 -6.42 11.03 -15.69
N PHE A 368 -5.73 12.07 -15.23
CA PHE A 368 -5.81 12.47 -13.82
C PHE A 368 -7.20 13.03 -13.44
N ASP A 369 -7.87 13.75 -14.34
CA ASP A 369 -9.26 14.14 -14.13
C ASP A 369 -10.18 12.94 -13.97
N ALA A 370 -10.06 11.94 -14.85
CA ALA A 370 -10.82 10.70 -14.74
C ALA A 370 -10.46 9.89 -13.48
N ALA A 371 -9.19 9.93 -13.03
CA ALA A 371 -8.79 9.31 -11.78
C ALA A 371 -9.46 9.97 -10.56
N ILE A 372 -9.54 11.30 -10.54
CA ILE A 372 -10.19 12.07 -9.48
C ILE A 372 -11.72 11.85 -9.51
N GLU A 373 -12.33 11.78 -10.69
CA GLU A 373 -13.76 11.50 -10.84
C GLU A 373 -14.11 10.09 -10.35
N ALA A 374 -13.25 9.09 -10.66
CA ALA A 374 -13.43 7.72 -10.22
C ALA A 374 -13.19 7.53 -8.71
N ASP A 375 -12.31 8.32 -8.12
CA ASP A 375 -12.02 8.34 -6.69
C ASP A 375 -11.56 9.72 -6.22
N PRO A 376 -12.48 10.53 -5.68
CA PRO A 376 -12.15 11.85 -5.15
C PRO A 376 -11.18 11.82 -3.95
N GLU A 377 -10.95 10.67 -3.32
CA GLU A 377 -10.01 10.50 -2.20
C GLU A 377 -8.62 10.00 -2.68
N ASN A 378 -8.37 9.92 -3.98
CA ASN A 378 -7.05 9.60 -4.51
C ASN A 378 -6.11 10.81 -4.47
N ALA A 379 -5.43 11.03 -3.34
CA ALA A 379 -4.50 12.14 -3.13
C ALA A 379 -3.44 12.25 -4.25
N GLN A 380 -2.91 11.11 -4.71
CA GLN A 380 -1.88 11.09 -5.75
C GLN A 380 -2.37 11.58 -7.11
N ALA A 381 -3.65 11.37 -7.44
CA ALA A 381 -4.21 11.88 -8.69
C ALA A 381 -4.19 13.43 -8.74
N TYR A 382 -4.51 14.09 -7.63
CA TYR A 382 -4.39 15.55 -7.50
C TYR A 382 -2.94 16.02 -7.60
N ALA A 383 -2.02 15.37 -6.89
CA ALA A 383 -0.62 15.76 -6.87
C ALA A 383 0.05 15.58 -8.24
N TRP A 384 -0.20 14.47 -8.93
CA TRP A 384 0.31 14.23 -10.27
C TRP A 384 -0.32 15.16 -11.32
N LYS A 385 -1.61 15.49 -11.20
CA LYS A 385 -2.23 16.52 -12.05
C LYS A 385 -1.53 17.87 -11.89
N ALA A 386 -1.27 18.29 -10.65
CA ALA A 386 -0.52 19.52 -10.37
C ALA A 386 0.88 19.49 -11.00
N CYS A 387 1.63 18.40 -10.79
CA CYS A 387 2.96 18.23 -11.38
C CYS A 387 2.93 18.33 -12.92
N THR A 388 1.91 17.74 -13.55
CA THR A 388 1.76 17.75 -15.01
C THR A 388 1.38 19.14 -15.54
N LEU A 389 0.60 19.91 -14.79
CA LEU A 389 0.34 21.33 -15.09
C LEU A 389 1.63 22.17 -14.97
N GLY A 390 2.43 21.93 -13.92
CA GLY A 390 3.73 22.58 -13.77
C GLY A 390 4.68 22.25 -14.94
N GLN A 391 4.72 20.98 -15.36
CA GLN A 391 5.49 20.57 -16.54
C GLN A 391 5.02 21.30 -17.82
N ALA A 392 3.70 21.39 -18.03
CA ALA A 392 3.13 22.08 -19.18
C ALA A 392 3.54 23.56 -19.24
N MET A 393 3.58 24.21 -18.08
CA MET A 393 4.02 25.60 -17.94
C MET A 393 5.52 25.76 -18.27
N VAL A 394 6.38 24.96 -17.63
CA VAL A 394 7.84 25.05 -17.82
C VAL A 394 8.26 24.72 -19.25
N LYS A 395 7.58 23.75 -19.88
CA LYS A 395 7.88 23.31 -21.25
C LYS A 395 7.16 24.15 -22.34
N GLY A 396 6.31 25.10 -21.95
CA GLY A 396 5.55 25.91 -22.89
C GLY A 396 4.49 25.12 -23.68
N TYR A 397 3.91 24.07 -23.08
CA TYR A 397 2.86 23.27 -23.72
C TYR A 397 1.49 23.94 -23.64
N VAL A 398 1.32 24.93 -22.76
CA VAL A 398 0.11 25.72 -22.60
C VAL A 398 0.43 27.19 -22.76
N ASP A 399 -0.39 27.86 -23.55
CA ASP A 399 -0.29 29.31 -23.83
C ASP A 399 -1.12 30.10 -22.77
N LYS A 400 -0.83 29.86 -21.49
CA LYS A 400 -1.46 30.55 -20.36
C LYS A 400 -0.38 31.15 -19.47
N PRO A 401 -0.55 32.39 -18.99
CA PRO A 401 0.40 33.00 -18.08
C PRO A 401 0.39 32.25 -16.74
N MET A 402 1.54 32.22 -16.08
CA MET A 402 1.75 31.57 -14.78
C MET A 402 0.71 31.96 -13.73
N GLN A 403 0.29 33.24 -13.72
CA GLN A 403 -0.69 33.77 -12.77
C GLN A 403 -2.08 33.12 -12.87
N GLU A 404 -2.44 32.59 -14.04
CA GLU A 404 -3.72 31.88 -14.24
C GLU A 404 -3.65 30.40 -13.85
N ILE A 405 -2.47 29.79 -13.94
CA ILE A 405 -2.26 28.37 -13.62
C ILE A 405 -2.02 28.15 -12.12
N MET A 406 -1.33 29.08 -11.46
CA MET A 406 -0.94 28.95 -10.06
C MET A 406 -2.08 28.73 -9.07
N PRO A 407 -3.26 29.36 -9.20
CA PRO A 407 -4.39 29.07 -8.30
C PRO A 407 -4.90 27.62 -8.42
N GLU A 408 -5.03 27.09 -9.66
CA GLU A 408 -5.42 25.70 -9.89
C GLU A 408 -4.38 24.74 -9.33
N PHE A 409 -3.11 25.02 -9.60
CA PHE A 409 -1.99 24.25 -9.07
C PHE A 409 -2.01 24.18 -7.54
N SER A 410 -2.10 25.32 -6.87
CA SER A 410 -2.11 25.41 -5.40
C SER A 410 -3.31 24.67 -4.78
N ASN A 411 -4.48 24.77 -5.43
CA ASN A 411 -5.68 24.08 -4.99
C ASN A 411 -5.54 22.55 -5.12
N LEU A 412 -4.99 22.05 -6.22
CA LEU A 412 -4.74 20.61 -6.41
C LEU A 412 -3.79 20.06 -5.35
N MET A 413 -2.69 20.75 -5.07
CA MET A 413 -1.73 20.32 -4.04
C MET A 413 -2.32 20.40 -2.62
N SER A 414 -3.13 21.42 -2.33
CA SER A 414 -3.84 21.53 -1.06
C SER A 414 -4.83 20.39 -0.86
N ASN A 415 -5.59 20.03 -1.91
CA ASN A 415 -6.51 18.90 -1.87
C ASN A 415 -5.76 17.59 -1.64
N ALA A 416 -4.65 17.34 -2.35
CA ALA A 416 -3.84 16.15 -2.17
C ALA A 416 -3.41 15.95 -0.71
N LEU A 417 -2.84 17.00 -0.10
CA LEU A 417 -2.36 16.96 1.28
C LEU A 417 -3.48 17.00 2.33
N SER A 418 -4.68 17.50 2.00
CA SER A 418 -5.84 17.41 2.89
C SER A 418 -6.42 16.01 2.96
N ILE A 419 -6.36 15.26 1.86
CA ILE A 419 -6.83 13.87 1.78
C ILE A 419 -5.85 12.94 2.51
N ASP A 420 -4.55 13.05 2.21
CA ASP A 420 -3.51 12.29 2.91
C ASP A 420 -2.33 13.19 3.31
N PRO A 421 -2.32 13.69 4.55
CA PRO A 421 -1.25 14.55 5.05
C PRO A 421 0.13 13.87 5.16
N ASN A 422 0.18 12.54 5.04
CA ASN A 422 1.40 11.74 5.18
C ASN A 422 1.79 10.99 3.88
N ASP A 423 1.11 11.25 2.76
CA ASP A 423 1.49 10.63 1.49
C ASP A 423 2.85 11.16 1.03
N PHE A 424 3.86 10.26 1.00
CA PHE A 424 5.24 10.61 0.66
C PHE A 424 5.37 11.14 -0.78
N GLU A 425 4.55 10.63 -1.72
CA GLU A 425 4.59 11.06 -3.12
C GLU A 425 4.05 12.49 -3.26
N CYS A 426 2.97 12.84 -2.55
CA CYS A 426 2.46 14.21 -2.48
C CYS A 426 3.52 15.16 -1.89
N HIS A 427 4.19 14.75 -0.82
CA HIS A 427 5.27 15.55 -0.23
C HIS A 427 6.48 15.67 -1.16
N ARG A 428 6.89 14.60 -1.84
CA ARG A 428 7.97 14.63 -2.84
C ARG A 428 7.67 15.62 -3.98
N LEU A 429 6.45 15.57 -4.53
CA LEU A 429 6.03 16.48 -5.59
C LEU A 429 5.97 17.93 -5.09
N GLN A 430 5.46 18.17 -3.88
CA GLN A 430 5.45 19.50 -3.29
C GLN A 430 6.88 20.03 -3.04
N CYS A 431 7.82 19.17 -2.62
CA CYS A 431 9.23 19.50 -2.51
C CYS A 431 9.80 19.98 -3.85
N ALA A 432 9.57 19.23 -4.93
CA ALA A 432 10.02 19.59 -6.27
C ALA A 432 9.49 20.95 -6.72
N VAL A 433 8.21 21.20 -6.49
CA VAL A 433 7.56 22.47 -6.83
C VAL A 433 8.12 23.64 -6.04
N ASN A 434 8.23 23.50 -4.72
CA ASN A 434 8.79 24.56 -3.87
C ASN A 434 10.25 24.86 -4.24
N THR A 435 11.03 23.83 -4.63
CA THR A 435 12.39 24.00 -5.15
C THR A 435 12.40 24.84 -6.43
N MET A 436 11.50 24.56 -7.34
CA MET A 436 11.35 25.31 -8.61
C MET A 436 10.92 26.75 -8.38
N MET A 437 10.04 26.99 -7.37
CA MET A 437 9.57 28.32 -7.00
C MET A 437 10.58 29.12 -6.15
N GLY A 438 11.67 28.50 -5.71
CA GLY A 438 12.70 29.10 -4.86
C GLY A 438 12.32 29.17 -3.37
N ASP A 439 11.20 28.58 -2.95
CA ASP A 439 10.88 28.44 -1.51
C ASP A 439 11.62 27.25 -0.90
N MET A 440 12.91 27.46 -0.64
CA MET A 440 13.79 26.42 -0.11
C MET A 440 13.37 25.97 1.31
N LYS A 441 12.72 26.82 2.09
CA LYS A 441 12.24 26.46 3.42
C LYS A 441 11.11 25.42 3.35
N ALA A 442 10.11 25.69 2.54
CA ALA A 442 9.00 24.75 2.32
C ALA A 442 9.49 23.48 1.60
N ALA A 443 10.45 23.61 0.66
CA ALA A 443 11.07 22.48 0.00
C ALA A 443 11.77 21.53 1.00
N LEU A 444 12.55 22.05 1.94
CA LEU A 444 13.20 21.27 3.00
C LEU A 444 12.17 20.54 3.89
N GLU A 445 11.09 21.24 4.29
CA GLU A 445 10.05 20.65 5.13
C GLU A 445 9.38 19.47 4.46
N HIS A 446 8.95 19.65 3.21
CA HIS A 446 8.26 18.61 2.45
C HIS A 446 9.22 17.49 2.03
N GLY A 447 10.45 17.81 1.64
CA GLY A 447 11.48 16.83 1.34
C GLY A 447 11.79 15.92 2.52
N LYS A 448 11.93 16.52 3.72
CA LYS A 448 12.12 15.75 4.95
C LYS A 448 10.93 14.85 5.27
N LYS A 449 9.70 15.32 5.17
CA LYS A 449 8.50 14.52 5.40
C LYS A 449 8.44 13.32 4.45
N ALA A 450 8.75 13.52 3.17
CA ALA A 450 8.82 12.42 2.20
C ALA A 450 9.89 11.40 2.59
N TYR A 451 11.07 11.87 2.97
CA TYR A 451 12.21 11.04 3.38
C TYR A 451 11.93 10.26 4.66
N ASP A 452 11.32 10.89 5.67
CA ASP A 452 10.98 10.23 6.95
C ASP A 452 9.97 9.07 6.76
N VAL A 453 9.10 9.15 5.74
CA VAL A 453 8.12 8.09 5.44
C VAL A 453 8.70 7.01 4.54
N ASN A 454 9.51 7.38 3.54
CA ASN A 454 10.10 6.42 2.60
C ASN A 454 11.56 6.80 2.27
N PRO A 455 12.51 6.45 3.15
CA PRO A 455 13.92 6.82 3.00
C PRO A 455 14.66 6.05 1.90
N ASN A 456 14.05 5.02 1.32
CA ASN A 456 14.67 4.15 0.33
C ASN A 456 14.20 4.43 -1.12
N ASP A 457 13.30 5.39 -1.34
CA ASP A 457 12.87 5.77 -2.69
C ASP A 457 13.91 6.67 -3.38
N PRO A 458 14.56 6.21 -4.48
CA PRO A 458 15.60 6.99 -5.15
C PRO A 458 15.13 8.36 -5.65
N ARG A 459 13.83 8.53 -5.91
CA ARG A 459 13.26 9.82 -6.35
C ARG A 459 13.20 10.82 -5.20
N ILE A 460 12.89 10.32 -3.99
CA ILE A 460 12.89 11.11 -2.75
C ILE A 460 14.32 11.48 -2.38
N LEU A 461 15.23 10.50 -2.38
CA LEU A 461 16.64 10.70 -2.09
C LEU A 461 17.25 11.78 -2.99
N GLN A 462 17.01 11.71 -4.29
CA GLN A 462 17.47 12.69 -5.26
C GLN A 462 16.88 14.08 -4.99
N GLN A 463 15.55 14.17 -4.83
CA GLN A 463 14.86 15.46 -4.68
C GLN A 463 15.21 16.15 -3.35
N TYR A 464 15.24 15.40 -2.26
CA TYR A 464 15.59 15.93 -0.94
C TYR A 464 17.10 16.24 -0.87
N GLY A 465 17.95 15.37 -1.42
CA GLY A 465 19.40 15.61 -1.55
C GLY A 465 19.71 16.91 -2.31
N GLU A 466 19.04 17.17 -3.44
CA GLU A 466 19.19 18.41 -4.20
C GLU A 466 18.84 19.65 -3.34
N VAL A 467 17.77 19.59 -2.55
CA VAL A 467 17.39 20.72 -1.68
C VAL A 467 18.39 20.92 -0.55
N LEU A 468 18.92 19.85 0.04
CA LEU A 468 19.96 19.93 1.07
C LEU A 468 21.23 20.60 0.51
N LEU A 469 21.68 20.19 -0.70
CA LEU A 469 22.80 20.82 -1.39
C LEU A 469 22.58 22.32 -1.59
N LYS A 470 21.41 22.71 -2.11
CA LYS A 470 21.07 24.11 -2.38
C LYS A 470 20.90 24.96 -1.12
N THR A 471 20.77 24.33 0.04
CA THR A 471 20.62 25.00 1.34
C THR A 471 21.86 24.92 2.22
N GLY A 472 23.00 24.44 1.67
CA GLY A 472 24.31 24.43 2.32
C GLY A 472 24.59 23.22 3.22
N LYS A 473 23.73 22.19 3.18
CA LYS A 473 23.97 20.90 3.84
C LYS A 473 24.62 19.93 2.84
N THR A 474 25.86 20.25 2.46
CA THR A 474 26.53 19.65 1.31
C THR A 474 26.84 18.17 1.50
N GLU A 475 27.34 17.76 2.67
CA GLU A 475 27.69 16.38 2.99
C GLU A 475 26.42 15.48 2.92
N GLU A 476 25.38 15.80 3.71
CA GLU A 476 24.13 15.04 3.73
C GLU A 476 23.46 14.98 2.35
N GLY A 477 23.44 16.11 1.65
CA GLY A 477 22.85 16.21 0.31
C GLY A 477 23.63 15.41 -0.74
N CYS A 478 24.97 15.43 -0.69
CA CYS A 478 25.81 14.62 -1.57
C CYS A 478 25.60 13.12 -1.33
N ASP A 479 25.60 12.69 -0.07
CA ASP A 479 25.35 11.29 0.29
C ASP A 479 24.01 10.80 -0.26
N LEU A 480 22.94 11.58 -0.09
CA LEU A 480 21.61 11.18 -0.59
C LEU A 480 21.53 11.14 -2.11
N THR A 481 22.18 12.08 -2.82
CA THR A 481 22.20 12.06 -4.30
C THR A 481 23.01 10.88 -4.85
N LEU A 482 24.11 10.53 -4.20
CA LEU A 482 24.92 9.35 -4.55
C LEU A 482 24.15 8.05 -4.26
N LEU A 483 23.50 7.97 -3.12
CA LEU A 483 22.67 6.82 -2.76
C LEU A 483 21.49 6.64 -3.74
N ALA A 484 20.87 7.75 -4.19
CA ALA A 484 19.85 7.71 -5.22
C ALA A 484 20.36 7.13 -6.55
N LEU A 485 21.59 7.47 -6.92
CA LEU A 485 22.24 6.95 -8.13
C LEU A 485 22.58 5.46 -7.99
N GLU A 486 23.02 5.02 -6.82
CA GLU A 486 23.30 3.62 -6.52
C GLU A 486 22.02 2.76 -6.58
N TYR A 487 20.94 3.24 -5.96
CA TYR A 487 19.67 2.51 -5.89
C TYR A 487 18.94 2.43 -7.23
N ASP A 488 19.06 3.44 -8.08
CA ASP A 488 18.38 3.49 -9.37
C ASP A 488 19.25 4.25 -10.40
N PRO A 489 20.23 3.59 -11.01
CA PRO A 489 21.15 4.22 -11.96
C PRO A 489 20.46 4.74 -13.22
N ILE A 490 19.25 4.21 -13.55
CA ILE A 490 18.42 4.70 -14.67
C ILE A 490 17.05 5.06 -14.13
N ALA A 491 16.76 6.35 -14.03
CA ALA A 491 15.48 6.81 -13.51
C ALA A 491 14.32 6.43 -14.44
N GLN A 492 13.15 6.14 -13.83
CA GLN A 492 11.93 5.79 -14.57
C GLN A 492 11.58 6.87 -15.61
N GLY A 493 11.23 6.44 -16.81
CA GLY A 493 10.89 7.34 -17.93
C GLY A 493 12.09 7.97 -18.64
N GLN A 494 13.32 7.59 -18.28
CA GLN A 494 14.55 8.02 -18.94
C GLN A 494 15.24 6.85 -19.65
N THR A 495 15.85 7.13 -20.79
CA THR A 495 16.64 6.13 -21.53
C THR A 495 18.07 5.99 -21.00
N ASN A 496 18.54 6.96 -20.22
CA ASN A 496 19.84 6.97 -19.57
C ASN A 496 19.75 7.61 -18.16
N SER A 497 20.84 7.48 -17.40
CA SER A 497 20.95 7.99 -16.02
C SER A 497 21.55 9.39 -15.92
N ASP A 498 21.79 10.11 -17.03
CA ASP A 498 22.65 11.31 -17.04
C ASP A 498 22.10 12.45 -16.18
N LYS A 499 20.75 12.61 -16.10
CA LYS A 499 20.18 13.59 -15.17
C LYS A 499 20.54 13.30 -13.71
N ARG A 500 20.43 12.05 -13.26
CA ARG A 500 20.75 11.66 -11.89
C ARG A 500 22.25 11.71 -11.62
N LYS A 501 23.06 11.34 -12.62
CA LYS A 501 24.52 11.50 -12.57
C LYS A 501 24.91 12.98 -12.47
N SER A 502 24.25 13.88 -13.20
CA SER A 502 24.47 15.32 -13.10
C SER A 502 24.24 15.86 -11.68
N ASP A 503 23.18 15.39 -11.01
CA ASP A 503 22.89 15.77 -9.62
C ASP A 503 23.99 15.23 -8.67
N GLY A 504 24.50 14.02 -8.91
CA GLY A 504 25.63 13.46 -8.18
C GLY A 504 26.93 14.26 -8.37
N VAL A 505 27.24 14.67 -9.60
CA VAL A 505 28.42 15.54 -9.89
C VAL A 505 28.26 16.90 -9.22
N PHE A 506 27.05 17.48 -9.22
CA PHE A 506 26.74 18.72 -8.50
C PHE A 506 27.00 18.59 -6.98
N GLY A 507 26.55 17.48 -6.38
CA GLY A 507 26.83 17.18 -4.97
C GLY A 507 28.33 17.07 -4.70
N CYS A 508 29.07 16.34 -5.55
CA CYS A 508 30.51 16.16 -5.41
C CYS A 508 31.32 17.47 -5.54
N VAL A 509 30.86 18.42 -6.34
CA VAL A 509 31.47 19.75 -6.43
C VAL A 509 31.27 20.56 -5.17
N LEU A 510 30.09 20.50 -4.57
CA LEU A 510 29.78 21.23 -3.34
C LEU A 510 30.42 20.61 -2.09
N ASP A 511 30.61 19.29 -2.08
CA ASP A 511 31.16 18.54 -0.96
C ASP A 511 32.62 18.12 -1.15
N ASP A 512 33.30 18.65 -2.17
CA ASP A 512 34.72 18.43 -2.52
C ASP A 512 35.11 16.94 -2.61
N ARG A 513 34.34 16.15 -3.38
CA ARG A 513 34.60 14.71 -3.65
C ARG A 513 35.07 14.48 -5.09
N PRO A 514 36.32 14.88 -5.45
CA PRO A 514 36.74 14.92 -6.84
C PRO A 514 36.80 13.55 -7.52
N ASP A 515 37.28 12.51 -6.87
CA ASP A 515 37.43 11.19 -7.48
C ASP A 515 36.05 10.59 -7.85
N VAL A 516 35.09 10.70 -6.94
CA VAL A 516 33.72 10.20 -7.14
C VAL A 516 33.02 10.98 -8.25
N GLY A 517 33.09 12.31 -8.21
CA GLY A 517 32.43 13.17 -9.22
C GLY A 517 33.00 12.99 -10.63
N LEU A 518 34.33 12.82 -10.76
CA LEU A 518 34.99 12.58 -12.04
C LEU A 518 34.66 11.18 -12.60
N ASP A 519 34.60 10.17 -11.75
CA ASP A 519 34.19 8.82 -12.15
C ASP A 519 32.76 8.82 -12.70
N ILE A 520 31.82 9.43 -11.97
CA ILE A 520 30.42 9.59 -12.41
C ILE A 520 30.35 10.32 -13.76
N ALA A 521 31.03 11.47 -13.90
CA ALA A 521 30.99 12.27 -15.10
C ALA A 521 31.60 11.53 -16.31
N SER A 522 32.66 10.76 -16.11
CA SER A 522 33.30 9.97 -17.16
C SER A 522 32.37 8.92 -17.76
N GLY A 523 31.49 8.35 -16.94
CA GLY A 523 30.49 7.34 -17.32
C GLY A 523 29.18 7.89 -17.87
N MET A 524 29.05 9.22 -18.09
CA MET A 524 27.85 9.83 -18.71
C MET A 524 27.88 9.69 -20.24
N ILE A 525 26.70 9.53 -20.85
CA ILE A 525 26.52 9.48 -22.31
C ILE A 525 26.50 10.90 -22.87
N ASP A 526 25.75 11.79 -22.19
CA ASP A 526 25.57 13.19 -22.59
C ASP A 526 25.89 14.11 -21.40
N ARG A 527 26.84 15.03 -21.59
CA ARG A 527 27.33 15.93 -20.54
C ARG A 527 26.94 17.34 -20.87
N SER A 528 26.07 17.94 -20.05
CA SER A 528 25.74 19.36 -20.16
C SER A 528 26.94 20.22 -19.74
N GLU A 529 26.93 21.48 -20.19
CA GLU A 529 27.96 22.49 -19.87
C GLU A 529 28.13 22.67 -18.35
N LYS A 530 27.05 22.50 -17.56
CA LYS A 530 27.13 22.48 -16.09
C LYS A 530 28.00 21.35 -15.58
N VAL A 531 27.80 20.15 -16.11
CA VAL A 531 28.59 18.97 -15.72
C VAL A 531 30.05 19.14 -16.14
N LEU A 532 30.28 19.71 -17.32
CA LEU A 532 31.64 19.94 -17.82
C LEU A 532 32.45 20.93 -16.94
N VAL A 533 31.85 22.06 -16.57
CA VAL A 533 32.55 23.04 -15.71
C VAL A 533 32.74 22.52 -14.28
N TYR A 534 31.78 21.75 -13.74
CA TYR A 534 31.90 21.12 -12.43
C TYR A 534 33.03 20.06 -12.44
N SER A 535 33.04 19.22 -13.47
CA SER A 535 34.10 18.22 -13.66
C SER A 535 35.49 18.88 -13.83
N ALA A 536 35.56 20.02 -14.53
CA ALA A 536 36.78 20.78 -14.65
C ALA A 536 37.30 21.29 -13.29
N ALA A 537 36.42 21.80 -12.44
CA ALA A 537 36.80 22.26 -11.11
C ALA A 537 37.27 21.11 -10.22
N LEU A 538 36.62 19.94 -10.29
CA LEU A 538 37.06 18.74 -9.58
C LEU A 538 38.41 18.26 -10.07
N ALA A 539 38.66 18.23 -11.39
CA ALA A 539 39.92 17.81 -11.99
C ALA A 539 41.10 18.75 -11.61
N VAL A 540 40.88 20.06 -11.67
CA VAL A 540 41.89 21.05 -11.26
C VAL A 540 42.12 20.97 -9.75
N GLY A 541 41.10 20.82 -8.94
CA GLY A 541 41.23 20.66 -7.49
C GLY A 541 41.97 19.39 -7.08
N SER A 542 41.78 18.27 -7.79
CA SER A 542 42.44 16.99 -7.51
C SER A 542 43.89 16.93 -8.00
N VAL A 543 44.15 17.28 -9.27
CA VAL A 543 45.46 17.05 -9.91
C VAL A 543 46.09 18.32 -10.52
N GLY A 544 45.48 19.48 -10.34
CA GLY A 544 45.96 20.77 -10.83
C GLY A 544 45.91 20.95 -12.35
N SER A 545 45.29 20.04 -13.10
CA SER A 545 45.32 20.07 -14.57
C SER A 545 44.15 19.29 -15.21
N LEU A 546 43.64 19.80 -16.34
CA LEU A 546 42.66 19.08 -17.18
C LEU A 546 43.32 18.04 -18.10
N LYS A 547 44.64 18.10 -18.32
CA LYS A 547 45.33 17.27 -19.30
C LYS A 547 45.24 15.76 -19.05
N ASN A 548 45.01 15.37 -17.81
CA ASN A 548 44.86 13.96 -17.44
C ASN A 548 43.49 13.37 -17.81
N PHE A 549 42.55 14.20 -18.23
CA PHE A 549 41.15 13.82 -18.56
C PHE A 549 40.85 14.18 -20.02
N SER A 550 41.29 13.32 -20.96
CA SER A 550 41.12 13.58 -22.41
C SER A 550 39.64 13.77 -22.80
N TRP A 551 38.75 12.95 -22.26
CA TRP A 551 37.30 13.07 -22.50
C TRP A 551 36.78 14.46 -22.12
N LEU A 552 37.21 15.02 -21.01
CA LEU A 552 36.78 16.31 -20.49
C LEU A 552 37.34 17.46 -21.36
N THR A 553 38.58 17.38 -21.74
CA THR A 553 39.22 18.41 -22.61
C THR A 553 38.59 18.41 -24.00
N ASP A 554 38.22 17.25 -24.54
CA ASP A 554 37.61 17.14 -25.85
C ASP A 554 36.14 17.67 -25.85
N ASP A 555 35.37 17.35 -24.80
CA ASP A 555 34.01 17.89 -24.64
C ASP A 555 34.03 19.41 -24.42
N LEU A 556 34.95 19.94 -23.58
CA LEU A 556 35.08 21.37 -23.31
C LEU A 556 35.43 22.19 -24.57
N LYS A 557 36.27 21.66 -25.49
CA LYS A 557 36.57 22.35 -26.76
C LYS A 557 35.33 22.54 -27.64
N ASN A 558 34.37 21.65 -27.54
CA ASN A 558 33.15 21.66 -28.35
C ASN A 558 31.95 22.27 -27.62
N SER A 559 32.10 22.69 -26.35
CA SER A 559 31.03 23.20 -25.51
C SER A 559 30.64 24.67 -25.81
N ASP A 560 29.43 25.04 -25.41
CA ASP A 560 28.94 26.42 -25.46
C ASP A 560 29.44 27.19 -24.23
N PHE A 561 30.38 28.11 -24.42
CA PHE A 561 30.98 28.88 -23.34
C PHE A 561 30.00 29.87 -22.67
N GLU A 562 28.99 30.36 -23.38
CA GLU A 562 27.93 31.20 -22.79
C GLU A 562 27.09 30.40 -21.78
N GLN A 563 26.82 29.15 -22.09
CA GLN A 563 26.12 28.24 -21.15
C GLN A 563 27.01 27.83 -19.97
N ILE A 564 28.34 27.69 -20.15
CA ILE A 564 29.28 27.49 -19.04
C ILE A 564 29.25 28.71 -18.10
N GLU A 565 29.35 29.93 -18.63
CA GLU A 565 29.26 31.16 -17.82
C GLU A 565 27.91 31.26 -17.09
N ALA A 566 26.81 30.93 -17.73
CA ALA A 566 25.50 30.89 -17.11
C ALA A 566 25.44 29.88 -15.95
N ALA A 567 26.06 28.71 -16.10
CA ALA A 567 26.15 27.70 -15.05
C ALA A 567 26.97 28.19 -13.84
N ILE A 568 28.06 28.91 -14.09
CA ILE A 568 28.87 29.51 -13.03
C ILE A 568 28.10 30.59 -12.28
N GLU A 569 27.36 31.45 -12.99
CA GLU A 569 26.53 32.49 -12.35
C GLU A 569 25.38 31.88 -11.54
N GLU A 570 24.78 30.79 -12.02
CA GLU A 570 23.76 30.05 -11.27
C GLU A 570 24.31 29.48 -9.95
N MET A 571 25.55 28.96 -9.93
CA MET A 571 26.21 28.45 -8.73
C MET A 571 26.30 29.52 -7.61
N GLY A 572 26.49 30.78 -7.97
CA GLY A 572 26.53 31.86 -7.00
C GLY A 572 25.26 32.09 -6.18
N LYS A 573 24.13 31.51 -6.62
CA LYS A 573 22.88 31.51 -5.86
C LYS A 573 22.90 30.49 -4.70
N PHE A 574 23.81 29.54 -4.74
CA PHE A 574 23.92 28.45 -3.78
C PHE A 574 25.21 28.53 -2.96
N ASP A 575 26.36 28.72 -3.62
CA ASP A 575 27.67 28.82 -3.00
C ASP A 575 28.59 29.78 -3.75
N VAL A 576 28.91 30.92 -3.11
CA VAL A 576 29.79 31.96 -3.68
C VAL A 576 31.26 31.51 -3.72
N VAL A 577 31.68 30.65 -2.80
CA VAL A 577 33.06 30.15 -2.74
C VAL A 577 33.28 29.20 -3.90
N VAL A 578 32.37 28.25 -4.09
CA VAL A 578 32.44 27.33 -5.24
C VAL A 578 32.28 28.10 -6.57
N GLN A 579 31.43 29.11 -6.65
CA GLN A 579 31.31 29.98 -7.82
C GLN A 579 32.67 30.64 -8.16
N SER A 580 33.37 31.15 -7.16
CA SER A 580 34.68 31.80 -7.38
C SER A 580 35.72 30.82 -7.91
N LYS A 581 35.75 29.59 -7.35
CA LYS A 581 36.59 28.47 -7.84
C LYS A 581 36.27 28.11 -9.29
N LEU A 582 34.97 28.04 -9.65
CA LEU A 582 34.53 27.76 -11.03
C LEU A 582 34.95 28.89 -11.99
N LYS A 583 34.89 30.16 -11.59
CA LYS A 583 35.36 31.32 -12.39
C LYS A 583 36.85 31.25 -12.65
N GLU A 584 37.65 30.94 -11.63
CA GLU A 584 39.11 30.77 -11.76
C GLU A 584 39.44 29.65 -12.72
N VAL A 585 38.80 28.46 -12.55
CA VAL A 585 38.99 27.31 -13.45
C VAL A 585 38.60 27.62 -14.89
N PHE A 586 37.49 28.38 -15.07
CA PHE A 586 37.06 28.79 -16.41
C PHE A 586 38.09 29.68 -17.09
N LEU A 587 38.57 30.71 -16.40
CA LEU A 587 39.54 31.67 -16.98
C LEU A 587 40.92 31.05 -17.21
N ASP A 588 41.43 30.26 -16.28
CA ASP A 588 42.79 29.78 -16.30
C ASP A 588 42.97 28.45 -17.04
N HIS A 589 41.93 27.63 -17.11
CA HIS A 589 42.04 26.28 -17.67
C HIS A 589 41.10 25.99 -18.84
N ILE A 590 39.87 26.55 -18.88
CA ILE A 590 38.89 26.26 -19.92
C ILE A 590 39.03 27.23 -21.10
N LEU A 591 39.04 28.54 -20.83
CA LEU A 591 39.09 29.56 -21.87
C LEU A 591 40.36 29.40 -22.79
N PRO A 592 41.55 29.05 -22.27
CA PRO A 592 42.73 28.81 -23.11
C PRO A 592 42.60 27.61 -24.06
N LEU A 593 41.70 26.65 -23.79
CA LEU A 593 41.44 25.51 -24.71
C LEU A 593 40.86 25.96 -26.04
N ARG A 594 40.08 27.07 -26.04
CA ARG A 594 39.48 27.64 -27.25
C ARG A 594 40.50 28.44 -28.09
N GLU A 595 41.46 29.09 -27.41
CA GLU A 595 42.50 29.88 -28.08
C GLU A 595 43.56 28.99 -28.75
N ALA A 596 43.65 27.73 -28.27
CA ALA A 596 44.59 26.74 -28.77
C ALA A 596 44.05 25.80 -29.84
N ALA A 597 42.72 25.86 -30.12
CA ALA A 597 42.00 25.07 -31.12
C ALA A 597 41.79 25.88 -32.41
#